data_5f2fef203f5c92540804efc5343a0fde
#
_entry.id   5f2fef203f5c92540804efc5343a0fde
#
_cell.length_a   1.000
_cell.length_b   1.000
_cell.length_c   1.000
_cell.angle_alpha   90.00
_cell.angle_beta   90.00
_cell.angle_gamma   90.00
#
_symmetry.space_group_name_H-M   'P 1'
#
loop_
_entity.id
_entity.type
_entity.pdbx_description
1 polymer ?
#
loop_
_entity_poly.entity_id
_entity_poly.type
_entity_poly.pdbx_seq_one_letter_code
_entity_poly.pdbx_strand_id
1 'polypeptide(L)'
;MLKIRRDREIHDKQGGWFRARWHFSFDDYRDPDYDGFGAMRVFNDDRLVPGAIWPLHPHRDVEGLTYVVAGLFGHEDNVGGAFGPLPAGSVQRMTRGSGAWHSEQNASKTEPMRFIQIWILPDEANLTPGVEQRVLGETDRTNTLLRVVAPMAEATAAPNGPVGVHQDASVYVARLEPQVRVRHALGEGRGAYVYLIDGAATFDGEAVSTGDAAQVVEQPMLEIEATELSELILVDVPLEFEPVGIWARRL
;
A
#
# COMPACT_ATOMS: atom_id res chain seq x y z
N MET A 1 -5.37 -20.81 0.88
CA MET A 1 -6.48 -20.45 1.82
C MET A 1 -6.80 -18.97 1.65
N LEU A 2 -8.07 -18.62 1.49
CA LEU A 2 -8.58 -17.23 1.41
C LEU A 2 -9.27 -16.88 2.74
N LYS A 3 -8.85 -15.79 3.41
CA LYS A 3 -9.48 -15.27 4.63
C LYS A 3 -9.92 -13.84 4.37
N ILE A 4 -11.23 -13.61 4.21
CA ILE A 4 -11.80 -12.28 4.01
C ILE A 4 -11.95 -11.58 5.35
N ARG A 5 -11.59 -10.30 5.40
CA ARG A 5 -11.83 -9.36 6.49
C ARG A 5 -12.74 -8.26 5.98
N ARG A 6 -13.94 -8.17 6.56
CA ARG A 6 -14.95 -7.19 6.13
C ARG A 6 -14.59 -5.79 6.58
N ASP A 7 -15.02 -4.77 5.83
CA ASP A 7 -14.77 -3.36 6.17
C ASP A 7 -15.11 -3.04 7.64
N ARG A 8 -16.26 -3.51 8.14
CA ARG A 8 -16.69 -3.29 9.53
C ARG A 8 -15.78 -3.90 10.60
N GLU A 9 -14.88 -4.81 10.24
CA GLU A 9 -13.92 -5.49 11.12
C GLU A 9 -12.57 -4.78 11.15
N ILE A 10 -12.34 -3.83 10.24
CA ILE A 10 -11.13 -3.04 10.14
C ILE A 10 -11.26 -1.84 11.09
N HIS A 11 -10.22 -1.57 11.87
CA HIS A 11 -10.21 -0.48 12.82
C HIS A 11 -10.42 0.88 12.16
N ASP A 12 -11.42 1.64 12.63
CA ASP A 12 -11.76 2.98 12.14
C ASP A 12 -11.25 4.05 13.13
N LYS A 13 -10.19 4.75 12.76
CA LYS A 13 -9.63 5.85 13.53
C LYS A 13 -10.09 7.17 12.94
N GLN A 14 -10.69 8.03 13.79
CA GLN A 14 -11.14 9.35 13.39
C GLN A 14 -10.44 10.43 14.21
N GLY A 15 -9.84 11.38 13.52
CA GLY A 15 -9.37 12.66 14.04
C GLY A 15 -10.17 13.80 13.41
N GLY A 16 -10.05 15.03 13.94
CA GLY A 16 -10.80 16.15 13.41
C GLY A 16 -10.49 16.53 11.94
N TRP A 17 -9.34 16.16 11.45
CA TRP A 17 -8.82 16.50 10.10
C TRP A 17 -8.45 15.28 9.26
N PHE A 18 -8.55 14.05 9.82
CA PHE A 18 -8.31 12.79 9.12
C PHE A 18 -9.30 11.72 9.53
N ARG A 19 -9.47 10.72 8.67
CA ARG A 19 -10.05 9.42 8.95
C ARG A 19 -9.15 8.36 8.37
N ALA A 20 -8.90 7.29 9.11
CA ALA A 20 -8.04 6.21 8.69
C ALA A 20 -8.66 4.84 8.97
N ARG A 21 -8.46 3.89 8.07
CA ARG A 21 -8.77 2.46 8.27
C ARG A 21 -7.45 1.74 8.49
N TRP A 22 -7.17 1.34 9.74
CA TRP A 22 -5.94 0.63 10.09
C TRP A 22 -6.17 -0.88 10.04
N HIS A 23 -5.53 -1.52 9.08
CA HIS A 23 -5.70 -2.96 8.86
C HIS A 23 -4.87 -3.80 9.83
N PHE A 24 -3.79 -3.24 10.36
CA PHE A 24 -2.88 -3.88 11.33
C PHE A 24 -2.65 -2.95 12.52
N SER A 25 -2.03 -3.51 13.58
CA SER A 25 -1.65 -2.72 14.76
C SER A 25 -0.80 -1.51 14.35
N PHE A 26 -1.28 -0.31 14.70
CA PHE A 26 -0.64 0.94 14.34
C PHE A 26 -0.93 1.99 15.41
N ASP A 27 0.04 2.87 15.73
CA ASP A 27 -0.04 3.92 16.73
C ASP A 27 -0.63 3.41 18.07
N ASP A 28 -1.83 3.81 18.48
CA ASP A 28 -2.54 3.40 19.71
C ASP A 28 -3.46 2.16 19.53
N TYR A 29 -3.67 1.69 18.30
CA TYR A 29 -4.40 0.45 18.01
C TYR A 29 -3.48 -0.76 18.14
N ARG A 30 -3.93 -1.76 18.93
CA ARG A 30 -3.23 -3.05 19.09
C ARG A 30 -4.21 -4.19 18.93
N ASP A 31 -3.88 -5.10 17.99
CA ASP A 31 -4.61 -6.32 17.72
C ASP A 31 -3.60 -7.44 17.40
N PRO A 32 -3.41 -8.41 18.31
CA PRO A 32 -2.42 -9.47 18.12
C PRO A 32 -2.73 -10.40 16.94
N ASP A 33 -3.99 -10.49 16.51
CA ASP A 33 -4.39 -11.27 15.34
C ASP A 33 -4.12 -10.53 14.02
N TYR A 34 -3.84 -9.22 14.11
CA TYR A 34 -3.57 -8.32 12.99
C TYR A 34 -2.37 -7.41 13.29
N ASP A 35 -1.19 -8.01 13.52
CA ASP A 35 0.04 -7.27 13.82
C ASP A 35 0.98 -7.12 12.59
N GLY A 36 0.55 -7.59 11.42
CA GLY A 36 1.23 -7.56 10.14
C GLY A 36 0.83 -8.76 9.28
N PHE A 37 1.40 -8.83 8.07
CA PHE A 37 1.20 -9.95 7.14
C PHE A 37 2.49 -10.20 6.36
N GLY A 38 3.24 -11.26 6.72
CA GLY A 38 4.58 -11.48 6.21
C GLY A 38 5.45 -10.23 6.42
N ALA A 39 6.21 -9.83 5.42
CA ALA A 39 7.06 -8.63 5.48
C ALA A 39 6.27 -7.30 5.48
N MET A 40 4.95 -7.30 5.31
CA MET A 40 4.11 -6.10 5.40
C MET A 40 3.67 -5.83 6.83
N ARG A 41 4.06 -4.67 7.37
CA ARG A 41 3.79 -4.29 8.77
C ARG A 41 2.61 -3.33 8.94
N VAL A 42 2.35 -2.47 7.95
CA VAL A 42 1.29 -1.46 7.96
C VAL A 42 0.54 -1.49 6.63
N PHE A 43 -0.77 -1.38 6.73
CA PHE A 43 -1.65 -1.10 5.60
C PHE A 43 -2.79 -0.21 6.11
N ASN A 44 -2.81 1.05 5.68
CA ASN A 44 -3.80 2.05 6.09
C ASN A 44 -4.47 2.68 4.86
N ASP A 45 -5.78 2.88 4.93
CA ASP A 45 -6.54 3.71 3.99
C ASP A 45 -6.84 5.05 4.68
N ASP A 46 -6.08 6.07 4.33
CA ASP A 46 -6.07 7.37 4.98
C ASP A 46 -6.80 8.42 4.14
N ARG A 47 -7.62 9.24 4.81
CA ARG A 47 -8.34 10.36 4.21
C ARG A 47 -8.06 11.64 4.97
N LEU A 48 -7.67 12.70 4.26
CA LEU A 48 -7.37 14.00 4.83
C LEU A 48 -8.31 15.06 4.27
N VAL A 49 -8.81 15.95 5.14
CA VAL A 49 -9.56 17.11 4.70
C VAL A 49 -8.67 18.08 3.90
N PRO A 50 -9.24 19.01 3.10
CA PRO A 50 -8.46 19.98 2.33
C PRO A 50 -7.44 20.74 3.18
N GLY A 51 -6.19 20.78 2.71
CA GLY A 51 -5.09 21.49 3.35
C GLY A 51 -4.57 20.90 4.66
N ALA A 52 -5.05 19.73 5.08
CA ALA A 52 -4.54 19.05 6.26
C ALA A 52 -3.10 18.59 6.05
N ILE A 53 -2.31 18.60 7.12
CA ILE A 53 -0.91 18.17 7.14
C ILE A 53 -0.74 17.17 8.26
N TRP A 54 -0.18 16.00 7.92
CA TRP A 54 0.40 15.09 8.88
C TRP A 54 1.78 15.63 9.26
N PRO A 55 1.97 16.07 10.52
CA PRO A 55 3.18 16.80 10.91
C PRO A 55 4.47 16.03 10.68
N LEU A 56 5.58 16.74 10.59
CA LEU A 56 6.91 16.17 10.45
C LEU A 56 7.21 15.15 11.55
N HIS A 57 7.53 13.92 11.16
CA HIS A 57 7.81 12.82 12.07
C HIS A 57 8.87 11.88 11.50
N PRO A 58 9.62 11.14 12.38
CA PRO A 58 10.71 10.28 11.94
C PRO A 58 10.28 8.84 11.75
N HIS A 59 10.95 8.15 10.83
CA HIS A 59 10.94 6.70 10.69
C HIS A 59 12.34 6.16 10.41
N ARG A 60 12.53 4.87 10.67
CA ARG A 60 13.79 4.17 10.44
C ARG A 60 13.53 2.71 10.07
N ASP A 61 14.41 2.14 9.24
CA ASP A 61 14.40 0.73 8.82
C ASP A 61 13.02 0.26 8.30
N VAL A 62 12.42 1.07 7.42
CA VAL A 62 11.14 0.74 6.78
C VAL A 62 11.06 1.34 5.37
N GLU A 63 10.50 0.58 4.45
CA GLU A 63 10.08 1.02 3.13
C GLU A 63 8.64 1.53 3.22
N GLY A 64 8.45 2.85 3.13
CA GLY A 64 7.12 3.46 3.12
C GLY A 64 6.62 3.60 1.69
N LEU A 65 5.45 3.04 1.41
CA LEU A 65 4.79 3.12 0.12
C LEU A 65 3.51 3.91 0.26
N THR A 66 3.24 4.79 -0.71
CA THR A 66 1.99 5.54 -0.80
C THR A 66 1.39 5.33 -2.18
N TYR A 67 0.13 4.90 -2.24
CA TYR A 67 -0.68 4.90 -3.45
C TYR A 67 -1.78 5.95 -3.32
N VAL A 68 -1.82 6.93 -4.22
CA VAL A 68 -2.79 8.03 -4.19
C VAL A 68 -4.08 7.58 -4.87
N VAL A 69 -5.16 7.42 -4.09
CA VAL A 69 -6.48 7.03 -4.59
C VAL A 69 -7.24 8.24 -5.14
N ALA A 70 -7.21 9.36 -4.42
CA ALA A 70 -7.91 10.58 -4.82
C ALA A 70 -7.24 11.84 -4.26
N GLY A 71 -7.42 12.97 -4.93
CA GLY A 71 -6.89 14.27 -4.50
C GLY A 71 -5.44 14.49 -4.92
N LEU A 72 -4.72 15.31 -4.14
CA LEU A 72 -3.33 15.70 -4.42
C LEU A 72 -2.46 15.43 -3.19
N PHE A 73 -1.59 14.43 -3.25
CA PHE A 73 -0.68 14.05 -2.19
C PHE A 73 0.60 14.89 -2.25
N GLY A 74 0.84 15.69 -1.22
CA GLY A 74 2.09 16.42 -1.02
C GLY A 74 2.97 15.70 0.00
N HIS A 75 4.28 15.74 -0.23
CA HIS A 75 5.29 15.12 0.62
C HIS A 75 6.51 16.03 0.76
N GLU A 76 6.98 16.19 1.98
CA GLU A 76 8.24 16.88 2.29
C GLU A 76 9.09 15.98 3.18
N ASP A 77 10.41 15.99 2.96
CA ASP A 77 11.37 15.18 3.72
C ASP A 77 12.75 15.87 3.85
N ASN A 78 13.62 15.25 4.65
CA ASN A 78 14.98 15.74 4.87
C ASN A 78 16.04 15.02 4.03
N VAL A 79 15.64 14.18 3.05
CA VAL A 79 16.57 13.35 2.28
C VAL A 79 16.59 13.65 0.78
N GLY A 80 15.48 14.04 0.20
CA GLY A 80 15.34 14.34 -1.23
C GLY A 80 14.71 15.70 -1.52
N GLY A 81 14.18 16.36 -0.51
CA GLY A 81 13.48 17.62 -0.64
C GLY A 81 12.00 17.50 -0.94
N ALA A 82 11.36 18.61 -1.28
CA ALA A 82 9.96 18.66 -1.63
C ALA A 82 9.75 18.17 -3.07
N PHE A 83 8.90 17.16 -3.21
CA PHE A 83 8.41 16.74 -4.52
C PHE A 83 7.08 17.41 -4.80
N GLY A 84 6.81 17.75 -6.06
CA GLY A 84 5.52 18.28 -6.47
C GLY A 84 4.36 17.35 -6.08
N PRO A 85 3.12 17.90 -5.96
CA PRO A 85 1.98 17.10 -5.56
C PRO A 85 1.72 15.97 -6.55
N LEU A 86 1.46 14.78 -6.02
CA LEU A 86 1.13 13.58 -6.77
C LEU A 86 -0.39 13.46 -6.95
N PRO A 87 -0.89 13.37 -8.19
CA PRO A 87 -2.31 13.15 -8.45
C PRO A 87 -2.73 11.69 -8.16
N ALA A 88 -4.04 11.45 -8.22
CA ALA A 88 -4.61 10.10 -8.17
C ALA A 88 -3.96 9.15 -9.19
N GLY A 89 -3.75 7.89 -8.80
CA GLY A 89 -3.03 6.86 -9.57
C GLY A 89 -1.52 6.87 -9.35
N SER A 90 -0.97 7.87 -8.65
CA SER A 90 0.48 7.91 -8.39
C SER A 90 0.92 6.95 -7.29
N VAL A 91 2.17 6.50 -7.39
CA VAL A 91 2.84 5.72 -6.35
C VAL A 91 4.13 6.43 -5.92
N GLN A 92 4.40 6.40 -4.61
CA GLN A 92 5.67 6.84 -4.03
C GLN A 92 6.25 5.73 -3.17
N ARG A 93 7.56 5.53 -3.26
CA ARG A 93 8.34 4.79 -2.30
C ARG A 93 9.29 5.74 -1.58
N MET A 94 9.36 5.62 -0.25
CA MET A 94 10.37 6.26 0.59
C MET A 94 11.11 5.20 1.39
N THR A 95 12.38 4.94 1.04
CA THR A 95 13.32 4.20 1.88
C THR A 95 13.69 5.07 3.06
N ARG A 96 13.43 4.62 4.29
CA ARG A 96 13.71 5.39 5.51
C ARG A 96 14.94 4.89 6.27
N GLY A 97 15.50 3.76 5.87
CA GLY A 97 16.79 3.15 6.22
C GLY A 97 17.44 3.66 7.50
N SER A 98 18.57 4.35 7.41
CA SER A 98 19.31 4.89 8.56
C SER A 98 18.57 5.98 9.35
N GLY A 99 17.39 6.40 8.88
CA GLY A 99 16.50 7.38 9.50
C GLY A 99 16.17 8.54 8.57
N ALA A 100 14.89 8.87 8.50
CA ALA A 100 14.40 10.01 7.74
C ALA A 100 13.23 10.67 8.46
N TRP A 101 13.08 11.98 8.27
CA TRP A 101 11.93 12.77 8.69
C TRP A 101 11.10 13.14 7.49
N HIS A 102 9.80 13.01 7.61
CA HIS A 102 8.88 13.42 6.55
C HIS A 102 7.57 13.95 7.11
N SER A 103 6.85 14.70 6.26
CA SER A 103 5.47 15.09 6.45
C SER A 103 4.65 14.76 5.21
N GLU A 104 3.37 14.53 5.40
CA GLU A 104 2.41 14.23 4.34
C GLU A 104 1.28 15.25 4.40
N GLN A 105 0.80 15.72 3.25
CA GLN A 105 -0.21 16.77 3.23
C GLN A 105 -1.19 16.59 2.09
N ASN A 106 -2.43 17.02 2.32
CA ASN A 106 -3.35 17.29 1.23
C ASN A 106 -3.00 18.64 0.60
N ALA A 107 -2.38 18.61 -0.57
CA ALA A 107 -1.95 19.82 -1.27
C ALA A 107 -3.13 20.62 -1.85
N SER A 108 -4.33 20.02 -1.99
CA SER A 108 -5.55 20.71 -2.37
C SER A 108 -6.11 21.51 -1.19
N LYS A 109 -6.60 22.71 -1.48
CA LYS A 109 -7.30 23.56 -0.49
C LYS A 109 -8.82 23.41 -0.53
N THR A 110 -9.35 22.65 -1.49
CA THR A 110 -10.79 22.50 -1.73
C THR A 110 -11.27 21.06 -1.76
N GLU A 111 -10.43 20.12 -2.19
CA GLU A 111 -10.80 18.73 -2.38
C GLU A 111 -10.18 17.83 -1.29
N PRO A 112 -10.90 16.83 -0.80
CA PRO A 112 -10.34 15.84 0.10
C PRO A 112 -9.29 14.97 -0.62
N MET A 113 -8.40 14.36 0.15
CA MET A 113 -7.40 13.41 -0.33
C MET A 113 -7.63 12.03 0.30
N ARG A 114 -7.40 10.98 -0.48
CA ARG A 114 -7.37 9.58 -0.03
C ARG A 114 -6.14 8.90 -0.58
N PHE A 115 -5.43 8.17 0.26
CA PHE A 115 -4.27 7.38 -0.13
C PHE A 115 -4.14 6.11 0.72
N ILE A 116 -3.49 5.11 0.14
CA ILE A 116 -3.12 3.88 0.85
C ILE A 116 -1.67 4.01 1.29
N GLN A 117 -1.42 3.88 2.60
CA GLN A 117 -0.09 3.84 3.19
C GLN A 117 0.28 2.40 3.51
N ILE A 118 1.42 1.94 3.00
CA ILE A 118 1.92 0.58 3.23
C ILE A 118 3.35 0.68 3.77
N TRP A 119 3.65 -0.14 4.77
CA TRP A 119 5.03 -0.32 5.23
C TRP A 119 5.48 -1.74 4.97
N ILE A 120 6.56 -1.87 4.21
CA ILE A 120 7.28 -3.13 4.00
C ILE A 120 8.57 -3.08 4.83
N LEU A 121 8.83 -4.13 5.59
CA LEU A 121 10.08 -4.26 6.33
C LEU A 121 11.20 -4.67 5.36
N PRO A 122 12.30 -3.90 5.28
CA PRO A 122 13.38 -4.22 4.35
C PRO A 122 14.17 -5.46 4.78
N ASP A 123 14.92 -6.04 3.86
CA ASP A 123 15.82 -7.16 4.08
C ASP A 123 17.21 -6.72 4.58
N GLU A 124 17.51 -5.41 4.56
CA GLU A 124 18.75 -4.81 5.03
C GLU A 124 18.49 -3.59 5.91
N ALA A 125 19.22 -3.49 7.03
CA ALA A 125 19.12 -2.36 7.94
C ALA A 125 20.00 -1.18 7.51
N ASN A 126 19.65 0.03 7.98
CA ASN A 126 20.43 1.26 7.77
C ASN A 126 20.68 1.61 6.30
N LEU A 127 19.79 1.21 5.41
CA LEU A 127 19.82 1.61 4.01
C LEU A 127 19.93 3.14 3.86
N THR A 128 20.49 3.59 2.74
CA THR A 128 20.51 5.01 2.41
C THR A 128 19.09 5.51 2.17
N PRO A 129 18.62 6.52 2.91
CA PRO A 129 17.30 7.08 2.68
C PRO A 129 17.16 7.68 1.28
N GLY A 130 15.96 7.54 0.70
CA GLY A 130 15.68 8.08 -0.63
C GLY A 130 14.21 7.97 -1.01
N VAL A 131 13.80 8.74 -2.01
CA VAL A 131 12.43 8.78 -2.51
C VAL A 131 12.40 8.49 -4.00
N GLU A 132 11.43 7.70 -4.42
CA GLU A 132 11.13 7.43 -5.83
C GLU A 132 9.62 7.53 -6.07
N GLN A 133 9.23 8.12 -7.19
CA GLN A 133 7.83 8.38 -7.52
C GLN A 133 7.51 7.98 -8.95
N ARG A 134 6.26 7.58 -9.19
CA ARG A 134 5.68 7.38 -10.53
C ARG A 134 4.28 7.98 -10.56
N VAL A 135 3.98 8.67 -11.66
CA VAL A 135 2.62 9.10 -11.99
C VAL A 135 2.09 8.16 -13.05
N LEU A 136 1.06 7.41 -12.70
CA LEU A 136 0.45 6.40 -13.56
C LEU A 136 -0.85 6.93 -14.14
N GLY A 137 -1.06 6.69 -15.43
CA GLY A 137 -2.32 7.00 -16.09
C GLY A 137 -3.43 6.01 -15.69
N GLU A 138 -4.67 6.41 -15.85
CA GLU A 138 -5.80 5.50 -15.63
C GLU A 138 -5.74 4.31 -16.57
N THR A 139 -5.37 4.53 -17.84
CA THR A 139 -5.23 3.48 -18.86
C THR A 139 -4.16 2.44 -18.53
N ASP A 140 -3.11 2.82 -17.78
CA ASP A 140 -2.03 1.90 -17.43
C ASP A 140 -2.52 0.77 -16.51
N ARG A 141 -3.56 1.04 -15.70
CA ARG A 141 -4.11 0.11 -14.68
C ARG A 141 -5.55 -0.34 -14.98
N THR A 142 -6.10 0.03 -16.14
CA THR A 142 -7.44 -0.38 -16.54
C THR A 142 -7.43 -1.81 -17.06
N ASN A 143 -8.28 -2.66 -16.47
CA ASN A 143 -8.48 -4.08 -16.84
C ASN A 143 -7.21 -4.94 -16.77
N THR A 144 -6.24 -4.53 -15.94
CA THR A 144 -4.99 -5.26 -15.72
C THR A 144 -4.50 -5.07 -14.28
N LEU A 145 -3.78 -6.06 -13.76
CA LEU A 145 -2.99 -5.93 -12.53
C LEU A 145 -1.64 -5.29 -12.91
N LEU A 146 -1.55 -3.96 -12.79
CA LEU A 146 -0.32 -3.23 -13.03
C LEU A 146 0.60 -3.36 -11.81
N ARG A 147 1.81 -3.91 -11.99
CA ARG A 147 2.83 -3.96 -10.95
C ARG A 147 3.46 -2.58 -10.80
N VAL A 148 3.26 -1.95 -9.66
CA VAL A 148 3.71 -0.57 -9.38
C VAL A 148 4.88 -0.52 -8.40
N VAL A 149 5.12 -1.62 -7.67
CA VAL A 149 6.29 -1.82 -6.80
C VAL A 149 6.86 -3.21 -7.06
N ALA A 150 8.19 -3.32 -7.06
CA ALA A 150 8.92 -4.57 -7.28
C ALA A 150 10.16 -4.63 -6.38
N PRO A 151 10.78 -5.81 -6.17
CA PRO A 151 12.11 -5.89 -5.60
C PRO A 151 13.09 -4.98 -6.36
N MET A 152 14.07 -4.40 -5.67
CA MET A 152 15.02 -3.42 -6.24
C MET A 152 15.69 -3.91 -7.53
N ALA A 153 16.00 -5.20 -7.61
CA ALA A 153 16.63 -5.81 -8.80
C ALA A 153 15.71 -5.85 -10.04
N GLU A 154 14.40 -5.71 -9.85
CA GLU A 154 13.39 -5.76 -10.91
C GLU A 154 12.75 -4.39 -11.19
N ALA A 155 13.10 -3.38 -10.41
CA ALA A 155 12.65 -2.01 -10.62
C ALA A 155 13.18 -1.45 -11.94
N THR A 156 12.40 -0.59 -12.58
CA THR A 156 12.80 0.03 -13.84
C THR A 156 12.58 1.54 -13.82
N ALA A 157 13.39 2.26 -14.57
CA ALA A 157 13.24 3.71 -14.78
C ALA A 157 12.19 4.08 -15.85
N ALA A 158 11.46 3.10 -16.40
CA ALA A 158 10.38 3.36 -17.34
C ALA A 158 9.27 4.21 -16.69
N PRO A 159 8.60 5.10 -17.43
CA PRO A 159 7.61 6.03 -16.85
C PRO A 159 6.47 5.35 -16.08
N ASN A 160 6.04 4.17 -16.51
CA ASN A 160 5.02 3.33 -15.87
C ASN A 160 5.61 2.04 -15.27
N GLY A 161 6.94 1.96 -15.12
CA GLY A 161 7.61 0.83 -14.50
C GLY A 161 7.51 0.88 -12.97
N PRO A 162 7.67 -0.27 -12.29
CA PRO A 162 7.58 -0.34 -10.84
C PRO A 162 8.74 0.43 -10.18
N VAL A 163 8.43 1.10 -9.06
CA VAL A 163 9.45 1.60 -8.12
C VAL A 163 10.05 0.43 -7.34
N GLY A 164 11.32 0.55 -6.92
CA GLY A 164 12.02 -0.52 -6.22
C GLY A 164 11.82 -0.50 -4.70
N VAL A 165 11.77 -1.68 -4.06
CA VAL A 165 11.86 -1.85 -2.60
C VAL A 165 12.97 -2.83 -2.24
N HIS A 166 13.59 -2.64 -1.08
CA HIS A 166 14.61 -3.53 -0.52
C HIS A 166 13.94 -4.67 0.27
N GLN A 167 13.13 -5.44 -0.43
CA GLN A 167 12.48 -6.65 0.03
C GLN A 167 11.98 -7.43 -1.19
N ASP A 168 11.83 -8.75 -1.06
CA ASP A 168 11.12 -9.58 -2.04
C ASP A 168 9.59 -9.34 -1.95
N ALA A 169 9.18 -8.12 -2.28
CA ALA A 169 7.79 -7.69 -2.20
C ALA A 169 7.35 -7.01 -3.49
N SER A 170 6.08 -7.13 -3.83
CA SER A 170 5.47 -6.50 -4.99
C SER A 170 4.11 -5.91 -4.64
N VAL A 171 3.80 -4.76 -5.25
CA VAL A 171 2.47 -4.16 -5.15
C VAL A 171 1.87 -4.02 -6.54
N TYR A 172 0.62 -4.38 -6.65
CA TYR A 172 -0.17 -4.27 -7.87
C TYR A 172 -1.40 -3.42 -7.61
N VAL A 173 -1.80 -2.65 -8.62
CA VAL A 173 -3.05 -1.89 -8.62
C VAL A 173 -3.85 -2.23 -9.87
N ALA A 174 -5.17 -2.17 -9.77
CA ALA A 174 -6.05 -2.37 -10.91
C ALA A 174 -7.31 -1.53 -10.80
N ARG A 175 -7.81 -1.06 -11.94
CA ARG A 175 -9.15 -0.54 -12.13
C ARG A 175 -9.86 -1.46 -13.13
N LEU A 176 -10.85 -2.19 -12.65
CA LEU A 176 -11.52 -3.24 -13.42
C LEU A 176 -12.93 -2.81 -13.79
N GLU A 177 -13.26 -2.89 -15.07
CA GLU A 177 -14.64 -2.77 -15.53
C GLU A 177 -15.47 -4.01 -15.13
N PRO A 178 -16.80 -3.91 -15.08
CA PRO A 178 -17.66 -5.06 -14.76
C PRO A 178 -17.38 -6.26 -15.66
N GLN A 179 -17.36 -7.47 -15.08
CA GLN A 179 -17.10 -8.77 -15.74
C GLN A 179 -15.65 -8.98 -16.18
N VAL A 180 -14.74 -8.03 -15.93
CA VAL A 180 -13.31 -8.23 -16.13
C VAL A 180 -12.74 -9.12 -15.05
N ARG A 181 -11.92 -10.09 -15.48
CA ARG A 181 -11.25 -11.06 -14.62
C ARG A 181 -9.74 -10.92 -14.76
N VAL A 182 -9.07 -10.84 -13.62
CA VAL A 182 -7.60 -10.86 -13.54
C VAL A 182 -7.16 -11.97 -12.60
N ARG A 183 -5.90 -12.43 -12.75
CA ARG A 183 -5.32 -13.49 -11.92
C ARG A 183 -3.96 -13.07 -11.43
N HIS A 184 -3.67 -13.42 -10.18
CA HIS A 184 -2.36 -13.26 -9.57
C HIS A 184 -1.80 -14.62 -9.16
N ALA A 185 -0.63 -14.96 -9.69
CA ALA A 185 0.08 -16.18 -9.31
C ALA A 185 0.89 -15.93 -8.05
N LEU A 186 0.79 -16.84 -7.08
CA LEU A 186 1.55 -16.83 -5.83
C LEU A 186 2.63 -17.91 -5.86
N GLY A 187 3.86 -17.52 -5.58
CA GLY A 187 4.97 -18.45 -5.37
C GLY A 187 4.87 -19.21 -4.03
N GLU A 188 5.67 -20.25 -3.87
CA GLU A 188 5.80 -20.97 -2.60
C GLU A 188 6.34 -20.02 -1.51
N GLY A 189 5.82 -20.14 -0.27
CA GLY A 189 6.20 -19.30 0.87
C GLY A 189 5.71 -17.85 0.80
N ARG A 190 4.88 -17.51 -0.19
CA ARG A 190 4.34 -16.16 -0.39
C ARG A 190 2.88 -16.05 0.02
N GLY A 191 2.47 -14.82 0.35
CA GLY A 191 1.08 -14.48 0.57
C GLY A 191 0.71 -13.19 -0.15
N ALA A 192 -0.56 -13.04 -0.51
CA ALA A 192 -1.11 -11.80 -1.01
C ALA A 192 -2.10 -11.20 -0.02
N TYR A 193 -1.99 -9.88 0.19
CA TYR A 193 -3.00 -9.08 0.86
C TYR A 193 -3.71 -8.25 -0.20
N VAL A 194 -4.99 -8.51 -0.42
CA VAL A 194 -5.78 -7.79 -1.42
C VAL A 194 -6.83 -6.94 -0.73
N TYR A 195 -7.00 -5.70 -1.19
CA TYR A 195 -7.95 -4.73 -0.66
C TYR A 195 -8.77 -4.14 -1.79
N LEU A 196 -10.11 -4.24 -1.67
CA LEU A 196 -11.04 -3.61 -2.59
C LEU A 196 -11.27 -2.16 -2.15
N ILE A 197 -10.59 -1.25 -2.82
CA ILE A 197 -10.62 0.19 -2.51
C ILE A 197 -12.02 0.76 -2.75
N ASP A 198 -12.61 0.46 -3.93
CA ASP A 198 -13.95 0.89 -4.31
C ASP A 198 -14.58 -0.15 -5.26
N GLY A 199 -15.93 -0.30 -5.22
CA GLY A 199 -16.70 -1.16 -6.10
C GLY A 199 -17.16 -2.47 -5.45
N ALA A 200 -17.40 -3.48 -6.30
CA ALA A 200 -17.76 -4.84 -5.91
C ALA A 200 -17.07 -5.87 -6.83
N ALA A 201 -16.63 -6.96 -6.23
CA ALA A 201 -15.90 -8.01 -6.94
C ALA A 201 -16.12 -9.38 -6.28
N THR A 202 -15.53 -10.41 -6.85
CA THR A 202 -15.32 -11.69 -6.17
C THR A 202 -13.83 -11.99 -6.09
N PHE A 203 -13.40 -12.58 -4.95
CA PHE A 203 -12.07 -13.16 -4.77
C PHE A 203 -12.25 -14.67 -4.67
N ASP A 204 -11.75 -15.43 -5.65
CA ASP A 204 -11.99 -16.87 -5.80
C ASP A 204 -13.48 -17.26 -5.67
N GLY A 205 -14.38 -16.43 -6.22
CA GLY A 205 -15.83 -16.62 -6.16
C GLY A 205 -16.51 -16.07 -4.90
N GLU A 206 -15.78 -15.70 -3.86
CA GLU A 206 -16.32 -15.09 -2.64
C GLU A 206 -16.58 -13.60 -2.85
N ALA A 207 -17.83 -13.16 -2.64
CA ALA A 207 -18.25 -11.77 -2.86
C ALA A 207 -17.60 -10.81 -1.87
N VAL A 208 -17.06 -9.71 -2.38
CA VAL A 208 -16.45 -8.60 -1.63
C VAL A 208 -16.97 -7.26 -2.13
N SER A 209 -16.94 -6.26 -1.26
CA SER A 209 -17.38 -4.89 -1.51
C SER A 209 -16.36 -3.87 -1.04
N THR A 210 -16.57 -2.61 -1.40
CA THR A 210 -15.75 -1.48 -0.97
C THR A 210 -15.31 -1.60 0.49
N GLY A 211 -14.01 -1.55 0.75
CA GLY A 211 -13.41 -1.61 2.08
C GLY A 211 -13.12 -3.02 2.59
N ASP A 212 -13.57 -4.08 1.91
CA ASP A 212 -13.21 -5.46 2.27
C ASP A 212 -11.77 -5.78 1.87
N ALA A 213 -11.10 -6.57 2.68
CA ALA A 213 -9.76 -7.07 2.41
C ALA A 213 -9.69 -8.60 2.52
N ALA A 214 -8.67 -9.20 1.94
CA ALA A 214 -8.42 -10.63 2.10
C ALA A 214 -6.94 -10.95 2.24
N GLN A 215 -6.63 -11.92 3.09
CA GLN A 215 -5.36 -12.61 3.16
C GLN A 215 -5.44 -13.88 2.33
N VAL A 216 -4.48 -14.08 1.45
CA VAL A 216 -4.37 -15.23 0.55
C VAL A 216 -3.06 -15.94 0.82
N VAL A 217 -3.10 -17.17 1.31
CA VAL A 217 -1.94 -17.99 1.63
C VAL A 217 -2.15 -19.42 1.18
N GLU A 218 -1.06 -20.17 0.98
CA GLU A 218 -1.10 -21.60 0.70
C GLU A 218 -1.97 -21.97 -0.53
N GLN A 219 -1.98 -21.11 -1.53
CA GLN A 219 -2.61 -21.40 -2.82
C GLN A 219 -1.81 -20.75 -3.96
N PRO A 220 -1.74 -21.39 -5.14
CA PRO A 220 -0.86 -20.93 -6.22
C PRO A 220 -1.42 -19.77 -7.03
N MET A 221 -2.69 -19.45 -6.87
CA MET A 221 -3.39 -18.47 -7.71
C MET A 221 -4.53 -17.82 -6.93
N LEU A 222 -4.70 -16.51 -7.11
CA LEU A 222 -5.90 -15.76 -6.74
C LEU A 222 -6.59 -15.30 -8.03
N GLU A 223 -7.87 -15.57 -8.17
CA GLU A 223 -8.73 -15.01 -9.21
C GLU A 223 -9.57 -13.86 -8.66
N ILE A 224 -9.60 -12.74 -9.34
CA ILE A 224 -10.39 -11.55 -9.01
C ILE A 224 -11.29 -11.25 -10.21
N GLU A 225 -12.61 -11.17 -9.99
CA GLU A 225 -13.59 -10.77 -11.00
C GLU A 225 -14.40 -9.58 -10.51
N ALA A 226 -14.36 -8.47 -11.23
CA ALA A 226 -15.16 -7.30 -10.92
C ALA A 226 -16.62 -7.53 -11.29
N THR A 227 -17.54 -7.26 -10.36
CA THR A 227 -19.01 -7.28 -10.61
C THR A 227 -19.56 -5.88 -10.89
N GLU A 228 -18.84 -4.86 -10.42
CA GLU A 228 -19.05 -3.44 -10.72
C GLU A 228 -17.70 -2.80 -11.09
N LEU A 229 -17.72 -1.53 -11.53
CA LEU A 229 -16.47 -0.78 -11.70
C LEU A 229 -15.71 -0.76 -10.37
N SER A 230 -14.53 -1.34 -10.34
CA SER A 230 -13.80 -1.61 -9.10
C SER A 230 -12.37 -1.10 -9.18
N GLU A 231 -11.87 -0.59 -8.06
CA GLU A 231 -10.45 -0.28 -7.87
C GLU A 231 -9.89 -1.13 -6.72
N LEU A 232 -8.74 -1.75 -6.91
CA LEU A 232 -8.11 -2.60 -5.92
C LEU A 232 -6.60 -2.42 -5.87
N ILE A 233 -6.03 -2.81 -4.73
CA ILE A 233 -4.60 -2.92 -4.52
C ILE A 233 -4.28 -4.30 -3.94
N LEU A 234 -3.20 -4.92 -4.42
CA LEU A 234 -2.71 -6.22 -3.98
C LEU A 234 -1.24 -6.11 -3.59
N VAL A 235 -0.91 -6.57 -2.40
CA VAL A 235 0.46 -6.61 -1.86
C VAL A 235 0.88 -8.08 -1.74
N ASP A 236 1.91 -8.48 -2.47
CA ASP A 236 2.49 -9.83 -2.48
C ASP A 236 3.83 -9.78 -1.75
N VAL A 237 3.96 -10.58 -0.67
CA VAL A 237 5.11 -10.58 0.23
C VAL A 237 5.54 -11.97 0.61
N PRO A 238 6.82 -12.19 0.98
CA PRO A 238 7.24 -13.40 1.67
C PRO A 238 6.53 -13.49 3.03
N LEU A 239 5.98 -14.66 3.36
CA LEU A 239 5.35 -14.92 4.66
C LEU A 239 6.39 -15.11 5.77
N GLU A 240 7.53 -15.72 5.41
CA GLU A 240 8.70 -15.87 6.28
C GLU A 240 9.78 -14.88 5.83
N PHE A 241 10.29 -14.09 6.75
CA PHE A 241 11.36 -13.12 6.51
C PHE A 241 12.15 -12.89 7.80
N GLU A 242 13.37 -12.39 7.70
CA GLU A 242 14.19 -12.05 8.85
C GLU A 242 14.07 -10.55 9.16
N PRO A 243 13.46 -10.14 10.30
CA PRO A 243 13.38 -8.75 10.66
C PRO A 243 14.76 -8.16 10.95
N VAL A 244 15.04 -6.98 10.40
CA VAL A 244 16.36 -6.32 10.55
C VAL A 244 16.25 -5.00 11.32
N GLY A 245 17.39 -4.45 11.72
CA GLY A 245 17.49 -3.14 12.37
C GLY A 245 16.64 -3.02 13.64
N ILE A 246 15.81 -1.99 13.72
CA ILE A 246 14.93 -1.75 14.89
C ILE A 246 13.84 -2.81 15.02
N TRP A 247 13.52 -3.56 13.97
CA TRP A 247 12.49 -4.58 13.94
C TRP A 247 12.96 -5.94 14.47
N ALA A 248 14.26 -6.23 14.44
CA ALA A 248 14.85 -7.49 14.92
C ALA A 248 14.55 -7.81 16.41
N ARG A 249 14.04 -6.86 17.18
CA ARG A 249 13.70 -7.00 18.60
C ARG A 249 12.22 -6.77 18.90
N ARG A 250 11.40 -6.51 17.88
CA ARG A 250 9.99 -6.13 18.05
C ARG A 250 9.01 -7.18 17.53
N LEU A 251 9.49 -8.11 16.72
CA LEU A 251 8.80 -9.27 16.19
C LEU A 251 9.46 -10.53 16.74
#